data_16423d7102c299e4455b0513e94d9856
#
_entry.id   16423d7102c299e4455b0513e94d9856
#
_cell.length_a   1.000
_cell.length_b   1.000
_cell.length_c   1.000
_cell.angle_alpha   90.00
_cell.angle_beta   90.00
_cell.angle_gamma   90.00
#
_symmetry.space_group_name_H-M   'P 1'
#
loop_
_entity.id
_entity.type
_entity.pdbx_description
1 polymer ?
#
loop_
_entity_poly.entity_id
_entity_poly.type
_entity_poly.pdbx_seq_one_letter_code
_entity_poly.pdbx_strand_id
1 'polypeptide(L)'
;MLTGALAALATAALCGSASGAAPTPPHVERDSSGNITNLPAGGMNLAEVAYFSRQIPFTNAMKQADDWVSEDTSGSKDSRSITLTDDKYPASLESDQVARAYVYAHNDGNYPTGDYVLEWDGDGNVDLGGNNITLNSTGTNRKVYTVSAADNLGFLVRITQTNSSNPVHNIRLWVPGYENSTNMYIDEFKADLEPFAVLRFMDWGQINDSELQYWEDRPRTSWANWSKDPGTPYEAMIELCNETDKDLWLCVPHLATDNYIRELARLVRDDLDPDLNVWLEYSNEIWFDRWGQGEYITDEADATGKTRYEVMAELIMNTHSLFVDEFGGRDRIVRVVASQPGNPWVFDQVMQQIGQGNADVGATAYYWGNTLETLEWINDNAGNLDKTEAFNRIHNDILGKEVKWTDWANYCDTWGLALVAYEGNQHYDAIRISDSERHPDLVTVLSELCGDSRMYDEYTFALNQWKDIGGTTAVAFSDVGPWNLWGQWGHRQYLNQPLSEAPLAKAVADWADANSSGFDVTTDGGGDGGGDDPDPEPGDLTITV
;
A
#
# COMPACT_ATOMS: atom_id res chain seq x y z
N MET A 1 -52.97 -8.31 -52.06
CA MET A 1 -51.57 -8.56 -52.36
C MET A 1 -50.84 -8.43 -50.99
N LEU A 2 -50.50 -9.59 -50.43
CA LEU A 2 -49.77 -9.72 -49.18
C LEU A 2 -48.28 -9.58 -49.49
N THR A 3 -47.58 -8.72 -48.76
CA THR A 3 -46.12 -8.73 -48.68
C THR A 3 -45.74 -9.10 -47.26
N GLY A 4 -45.18 -10.30 -47.11
CA GLY A 4 -44.68 -10.80 -45.87
C GLY A 4 -43.28 -10.22 -45.56
N ALA A 5 -43.05 -9.80 -44.32
CA ALA A 5 -41.76 -9.45 -43.82
C ALA A 5 -41.14 -10.70 -43.14
N LEU A 6 -40.00 -11.17 -43.65
CA LEU A 6 -39.15 -12.16 -42.98
C LEU A 6 -38.41 -11.46 -41.83
N ALA A 7 -38.61 -11.95 -40.61
CA ALA A 7 -37.77 -11.65 -39.48
C ALA A 7 -36.61 -12.66 -39.44
N ALA A 8 -35.37 -12.17 -39.56
CA ALA A 8 -34.18 -12.97 -39.36
C ALA A 8 -33.89 -13.04 -37.86
N LEU A 9 -34.02 -14.22 -37.26
CA LEU A 9 -33.44 -14.50 -35.92
C LEU A 9 -31.94 -14.68 -36.06
N ALA A 10 -31.21 -13.74 -35.48
CA ALA A 10 -29.79 -13.93 -35.21
C ALA A 10 -29.64 -14.72 -33.89
N THR A 11 -29.26 -15.96 -33.97
CA THR A 11 -28.80 -16.77 -32.84
C THR A 11 -27.40 -16.32 -32.49
N ALA A 12 -27.27 -15.53 -31.42
CA ALA A 12 -25.98 -15.27 -30.77
C ALA A 12 -25.54 -16.55 -30.03
N ALA A 13 -24.51 -17.20 -30.54
CA ALA A 13 -23.84 -18.27 -29.83
C ALA A 13 -23.08 -17.62 -28.64
N LEU A 14 -23.59 -17.84 -27.45
CA LEU A 14 -22.84 -17.61 -26.21
C LEU A 14 -21.71 -18.65 -26.16
N CYS A 15 -20.50 -18.27 -26.58
CA CYS A 15 -19.31 -18.95 -26.14
C CYS A 15 -19.14 -18.62 -24.63
N GLY A 16 -19.66 -19.49 -23.79
CA GLY A 16 -19.30 -19.54 -22.39
C GLY A 16 -17.84 -19.97 -22.31
N SER A 17 -16.92 -19.02 -22.15
CA SER A 17 -15.64 -19.30 -21.54
C SER A 17 -15.97 -19.67 -20.10
N ALA A 18 -15.75 -20.94 -19.73
CA ALA A 18 -15.62 -21.30 -18.33
C ALA A 18 -14.40 -20.53 -17.83
N SER A 19 -14.61 -19.43 -17.09
CA SER A 19 -13.59 -18.89 -16.22
C SER A 19 -13.39 -19.94 -15.14
N GLY A 20 -12.37 -20.79 -15.29
CA GLY A 20 -11.79 -21.45 -14.12
C GLY A 20 -11.42 -20.31 -13.19
N ALA A 21 -11.80 -20.41 -11.91
CA ALA A 21 -11.26 -19.53 -10.89
C ALA A 21 -9.74 -19.56 -11.04
N ALA A 22 -9.11 -18.38 -11.01
CA ALA A 22 -7.65 -18.30 -10.95
C ALA A 22 -7.19 -19.17 -9.78
N PRO A 23 -6.07 -19.90 -9.91
CA PRO A 23 -5.54 -20.66 -8.78
C PRO A 23 -5.29 -19.69 -7.63
N THR A 24 -5.76 -20.02 -6.44
CA THR A 24 -5.42 -19.28 -5.22
C THR A 24 -3.91 -19.23 -5.10
N PRO A 25 -3.30 -18.04 -4.94
CA PRO A 25 -1.85 -17.95 -4.74
C PRO A 25 -1.43 -18.78 -3.52
N PRO A 26 -0.24 -19.43 -3.53
CA PRO A 26 0.20 -20.22 -2.40
C PRO A 26 0.44 -19.32 -1.19
N HIS A 27 0.10 -19.83 -0.02
CA HIS A 27 0.52 -19.25 1.25
C HIS A 27 1.92 -19.74 1.64
N VAL A 28 2.46 -19.19 2.72
CA VAL A 28 3.74 -19.66 3.29
C VAL A 28 3.59 -21.11 3.76
N GLU A 29 4.44 -21.99 3.26
CA GLU A 29 4.49 -23.39 3.72
C GLU A 29 5.66 -23.60 4.69
N ARG A 30 5.48 -24.53 5.66
CA ARG A 30 6.48 -24.84 6.67
C ARG A 30 6.64 -26.35 6.84
N ASP A 31 7.86 -26.76 7.23
CA ASP A 31 8.13 -28.12 7.66
C ASP A 31 7.61 -28.39 9.09
N SER A 32 7.73 -29.63 9.54
CA SER A 32 7.33 -30.06 10.89
C SER A 32 8.13 -29.41 12.03
N SER A 33 9.22 -28.73 11.72
CA SER A 33 10.06 -27.95 12.65
C SER A 33 9.72 -26.47 12.65
N GLY A 34 8.75 -26.04 11.80
CA GLY A 34 8.31 -24.67 11.64
C GLY A 34 9.24 -23.81 10.76
N ASN A 35 10.17 -24.41 10.01
CA ASN A 35 10.97 -23.67 9.03
C ASN A 35 10.17 -23.47 7.74
N ILE A 36 10.30 -22.30 7.13
CA ILE A 36 9.65 -22.01 5.85
C ILE A 36 10.25 -22.90 4.77
N THR A 37 9.40 -23.54 3.98
CA THR A 37 9.79 -24.40 2.85
C THR A 37 9.32 -23.85 1.52
N ASN A 38 8.29 -23.01 1.51
CA ASN A 38 7.80 -22.31 0.31
C ASN A 38 7.32 -20.91 0.65
N LEU A 39 7.61 -19.95 -0.24
CA LEU A 39 7.15 -18.57 -0.15
C LEU A 39 6.36 -18.20 -1.41
N PRO A 40 5.24 -17.43 -1.26
CA PRO A 40 4.49 -16.94 -2.39
C PRO A 40 5.31 -15.98 -3.27
N ALA A 41 4.97 -15.86 -4.56
CA ALA A 41 5.73 -15.04 -5.49
C ALA A 41 5.43 -13.55 -5.37
N GLY A 42 4.17 -13.16 -5.49
CA GLY A 42 3.76 -11.77 -5.64
C GLY A 42 3.10 -11.18 -4.41
N GLY A 43 3.40 -9.91 -4.14
CA GLY A 43 2.70 -9.09 -3.16
C GLY A 43 2.46 -7.67 -3.66
N MET A 44 1.65 -6.91 -2.92
CA MET A 44 1.33 -5.54 -3.26
C MET A 44 1.32 -4.64 -2.01
N ASN A 45 2.01 -3.50 -2.08
CA ASN A 45 1.79 -2.40 -1.14
C ASN A 45 0.52 -1.65 -1.54
N LEU A 46 -0.37 -1.44 -0.58
CA LEU A 46 -1.58 -0.66 -0.81
C LEU A 46 -1.29 0.82 -0.58
N ALA A 47 -1.71 1.64 -1.54
CA ALA A 47 -1.54 3.09 -1.46
C ALA A 47 -2.37 3.70 -0.33
N GLU A 48 -1.96 4.87 0.15
CA GLU A 48 -2.59 5.62 1.24
C GLU A 48 -4.11 5.75 1.08
N VAL A 49 -4.85 5.52 2.17
CA VAL A 49 -6.28 5.85 2.25
C VAL A 49 -6.42 7.35 2.45
N ALA A 50 -6.89 8.05 1.42
CA ALA A 50 -7.09 9.49 1.46
C ALA A 50 -8.26 9.92 0.56
N TYR A 51 -8.89 11.06 0.87
CA TYR A 51 -10.00 11.60 0.07
C TYR A 51 -9.62 11.92 -1.39
N PHE A 52 -8.33 12.04 -1.68
CA PHE A 52 -7.78 12.24 -3.02
C PHE A 52 -7.23 10.96 -3.65
N SER A 53 -7.21 9.85 -2.92
CA SER A 53 -6.75 8.56 -3.47
C SER A 53 -7.68 8.08 -4.59
N ARG A 54 -7.10 7.44 -5.60
CA ARG A 54 -7.79 6.82 -6.73
C ARG A 54 -8.03 5.32 -6.52
N GLN A 55 -7.64 4.80 -5.34
CA GLN A 55 -7.77 3.40 -4.97
C GLN A 55 -9.23 3.00 -4.72
N ILE A 56 -10.01 3.83 -4.00
CA ILE A 56 -11.44 3.65 -3.71
C ILE A 56 -11.78 2.24 -3.17
N PRO A 57 -11.27 1.86 -2.01
CA PRO A 57 -11.43 0.49 -1.53
C PRO A 57 -12.79 0.18 -0.90
N PHE A 58 -13.46 1.17 -0.27
CA PHE A 58 -14.55 0.93 0.66
C PHE A 58 -15.95 1.03 0.04
N THR A 59 -16.85 0.13 0.43
CA THR A 59 -18.30 0.22 0.12
C THR A 59 -18.94 1.43 0.79
N ASN A 60 -18.42 1.87 1.94
CA ASN A 60 -18.79 3.12 2.61
C ASN A 60 -17.73 4.20 2.30
N ALA A 61 -18.02 5.06 1.34
CA ALA A 61 -17.13 6.15 0.90
C ALA A 61 -16.76 7.14 2.03
N MET A 62 -17.53 7.19 3.12
CA MET A 62 -17.22 8.05 4.27
C MET A 62 -15.89 7.66 4.94
N LYS A 63 -15.46 6.40 4.84
CA LYS A 63 -14.19 5.93 5.41
C LYS A 63 -12.96 6.54 4.74
N GLN A 64 -13.12 7.01 3.49
CA GLN A 64 -12.08 7.71 2.72
C GLN A 64 -12.26 9.25 2.74
N ALA A 65 -13.19 9.78 3.53
CA ALA A 65 -13.42 11.23 3.60
C ALA A 65 -12.26 11.96 4.31
N ASP A 66 -12.11 13.25 3.98
CA ASP A 66 -11.20 14.17 4.69
C ASP A 66 -11.69 14.46 6.12
N ASP A 67 -10.86 15.13 6.89
CA ASP A 67 -11.24 15.65 8.20
C ASP A 67 -12.35 16.71 8.12
N TRP A 68 -13.08 16.83 9.23
CA TRP A 68 -14.13 17.84 9.34
C TRP A 68 -13.55 19.25 9.37
N VAL A 69 -14.02 20.09 8.46
CA VAL A 69 -13.67 21.50 8.36
C VAL A 69 -14.92 22.34 8.59
N SER A 70 -14.79 23.43 9.37
CA SER A 70 -15.86 24.37 9.61
C SER A 70 -16.10 25.27 8.40
N GLU A 71 -17.37 25.49 8.06
CA GLU A 71 -17.83 26.52 7.13
C GLU A 71 -19.08 27.20 7.68
N ASP A 72 -19.38 28.38 7.16
CA ASP A 72 -20.66 29.07 7.44
C ASP A 72 -21.80 28.52 6.56
N THR A 73 -23.02 28.95 6.82
CA THR A 73 -24.20 28.54 6.05
C THR A 73 -24.19 29.02 4.59
N SER A 74 -23.28 29.92 4.22
CA SER A 74 -23.08 30.33 2.81
C SER A 74 -22.13 29.36 2.05
N GLY A 75 -21.49 28.43 2.78
CA GLY A 75 -20.50 27.50 2.25
C GLY A 75 -19.07 28.05 2.23
N SER A 76 -18.82 29.16 2.94
CA SER A 76 -17.48 29.73 3.05
C SER A 76 -16.74 29.10 4.22
N LYS A 77 -15.52 28.56 3.97
CA LYS A 77 -14.64 28.06 5.03
C LYS A 77 -14.39 29.16 6.05
N ASP A 78 -14.52 28.82 7.33
CA ASP A 78 -14.19 29.71 8.43
C ASP A 78 -13.10 29.09 9.35
N SER A 79 -12.70 29.84 10.39
CA SER A 79 -11.63 29.43 11.29
C SER A 79 -12.14 28.81 12.61
N ARG A 80 -13.45 28.55 12.71
CA ARG A 80 -14.02 27.98 13.93
C ARG A 80 -13.58 26.53 14.07
N SER A 81 -13.29 26.11 15.29
CA SER A 81 -13.04 24.71 15.61
C SER A 81 -14.35 23.93 15.65
N ILE A 82 -14.25 22.63 15.37
CA ILE A 82 -15.35 21.68 15.54
C ILE A 82 -14.96 20.78 16.72
N THR A 83 -15.81 20.73 17.75
CA THR A 83 -15.64 19.75 18.83
C THR A 83 -16.08 18.39 18.32
N LEU A 84 -15.21 17.40 18.43
CA LEU A 84 -15.46 16.04 17.97
C LEU A 84 -15.82 15.12 19.15
N THR A 85 -16.59 14.08 18.87
CA THR A 85 -16.77 12.91 19.75
C THR A 85 -15.51 12.04 19.73
N ASP A 86 -15.46 11.01 20.60
CA ASP A 86 -14.37 10.01 20.58
C ASP A 86 -14.29 9.27 19.23
N ASP A 87 -15.42 9.09 18.55
CA ASP A 87 -15.50 8.49 17.21
C ASP A 87 -15.30 9.50 16.07
N LYS A 88 -14.74 10.68 16.38
CA LYS A 88 -14.38 11.73 15.41
C LYS A 88 -15.55 12.35 14.64
N TYR A 89 -16.78 12.27 15.13
CA TYR A 89 -17.92 12.99 14.57
C TYR A 89 -18.11 14.36 15.25
N PRO A 90 -18.63 15.38 14.56
CA PRO A 90 -19.00 16.67 15.16
C PRO A 90 -19.99 16.49 16.32
N ALA A 91 -19.55 16.78 17.54
CA ALA A 91 -20.38 16.64 18.76
C ALA A 91 -21.45 17.74 18.86
N SER A 92 -21.16 18.93 18.34
CA SER A 92 -22.07 20.07 18.32
C SER A 92 -21.66 21.05 17.24
N LEU A 93 -22.63 21.88 16.78
CA LEU A 93 -22.40 22.96 15.83
C LEU A 93 -23.07 24.23 16.37
N GLU A 94 -22.50 25.40 16.06
CA GLU A 94 -23.15 26.68 16.29
C GLU A 94 -24.30 26.89 15.27
N SER A 95 -25.18 27.84 15.52
CA SER A 95 -26.43 28.00 14.74
C SER A 95 -26.21 28.33 13.24
N ASP A 96 -25.03 28.85 12.91
CA ASP A 96 -24.59 29.20 11.55
C ASP A 96 -23.36 28.42 11.08
N GLN A 97 -23.01 27.38 11.79
CA GLN A 97 -21.86 26.51 11.49
C GLN A 97 -22.31 25.25 10.79
N VAL A 98 -21.52 24.81 9.83
CA VAL A 98 -21.63 23.53 9.12
C VAL A 98 -20.30 22.82 9.22
N ALA A 99 -20.32 21.53 9.52
CA ALA A 99 -19.15 20.68 9.39
C ALA A 99 -19.16 19.99 8.03
N ARG A 100 -18.07 20.10 7.28
CA ARG A 100 -17.94 19.45 5.98
C ARG A 100 -16.67 18.61 5.88
N ALA A 101 -16.74 17.54 5.11
CA ALA A 101 -15.60 16.71 4.73
C ALA A 101 -15.63 16.45 3.22
N TYR A 102 -14.47 16.50 2.56
CA TYR A 102 -14.34 16.12 1.16
C TYR A 102 -14.38 14.59 1.01
N VAL A 103 -14.99 14.15 -0.09
CA VAL A 103 -14.95 12.75 -0.54
C VAL A 103 -14.57 12.76 -2.01
N TYR A 104 -13.57 11.97 -2.39
CA TYR A 104 -13.09 11.81 -3.77
C TYR A 104 -12.66 13.11 -4.48
N ALA A 105 -12.23 14.13 -3.73
CA ALA A 105 -11.72 15.35 -4.32
C ALA A 105 -10.25 15.20 -4.74
N HIS A 106 -9.85 15.91 -5.81
CA HIS A 106 -8.49 15.90 -6.35
C HIS A 106 -7.97 14.55 -6.88
N ASN A 107 -8.88 13.64 -7.25
CA ASN A 107 -8.57 12.35 -7.86
C ASN A 107 -8.84 12.31 -9.38
N ASP A 108 -8.92 13.49 -10.03
CA ASP A 108 -9.20 13.67 -11.46
C ASP A 108 -10.52 13.06 -11.95
N GLY A 109 -11.51 12.94 -11.05
CA GLY A 109 -12.81 12.36 -11.36
C GLY A 109 -12.80 10.84 -11.48
N ASN A 110 -11.82 10.17 -10.88
CA ASN A 110 -11.73 8.71 -10.86
C ASN A 110 -12.49 8.13 -9.67
N TYR A 111 -13.81 8.28 -9.65
CA TYR A 111 -14.70 7.68 -8.66
C TYR A 111 -16.03 7.24 -9.28
N PRO A 112 -16.74 6.27 -8.68
CA PRO A 112 -17.98 5.75 -9.23
C PRO A 112 -19.05 6.83 -9.41
N THR A 113 -19.80 6.78 -10.51
CA THR A 113 -21.00 7.58 -10.75
C THR A 113 -22.25 6.71 -10.55
N GLY A 114 -23.38 7.33 -10.23
CA GLY A 114 -24.64 6.63 -9.97
C GLY A 114 -25.31 7.08 -8.69
N ASP A 115 -26.17 6.24 -8.13
CA ASP A 115 -26.96 6.55 -6.95
C ASP A 115 -26.20 6.20 -5.66
N TYR A 116 -25.79 7.24 -4.94
CA TYR A 116 -25.22 7.14 -3.59
C TYR A 116 -26.33 7.18 -2.55
N VAL A 117 -26.28 6.30 -1.57
CA VAL A 117 -27.20 6.30 -0.44
C VAL A 117 -26.46 6.81 0.79
N LEU A 118 -26.92 7.93 1.32
CA LEU A 118 -26.42 8.57 2.54
C LEU A 118 -27.32 8.24 3.72
N GLU A 119 -26.78 7.61 4.73
CA GLU A 119 -27.48 7.26 5.98
C GLU A 119 -26.66 7.71 7.18
N TRP A 120 -27.33 7.98 8.29
CA TRP A 120 -26.67 8.33 9.55
C TRP A 120 -27.55 7.97 10.76
N ASP A 121 -26.91 7.84 11.90
CA ASP A 121 -27.56 7.69 13.18
C ASP A 121 -27.50 9.02 13.97
N GLY A 122 -28.30 9.16 15.03
CA GLY A 122 -28.39 10.40 15.80
C GLY A 122 -29.37 11.42 15.24
N ASP A 123 -29.44 12.56 15.92
CA ASP A 123 -30.42 13.64 15.62
C ASP A 123 -29.73 14.80 14.89
N GLY A 124 -30.03 14.96 13.62
CA GLY A 124 -29.46 16.04 12.82
C GLY A 124 -29.79 15.94 11.35
N ASN A 125 -29.10 16.72 10.55
CA ASN A 125 -29.25 16.70 9.11
C ASN A 125 -27.89 16.61 8.42
N VAL A 126 -27.77 15.66 7.50
CA VAL A 126 -26.59 15.44 6.67
C VAL A 126 -26.98 15.58 5.20
N ASP A 127 -26.15 16.27 4.42
CA ASP A 127 -26.35 16.52 2.99
C ASP A 127 -25.08 16.20 2.20
N LEU A 128 -25.23 15.88 0.91
CA LEU A 128 -24.13 15.95 -0.06
C LEU A 128 -24.15 17.29 -0.78
N GLY A 129 -22.95 17.83 -1.00
CA GLY A 129 -22.73 19.04 -1.80
C GLY A 129 -21.67 18.78 -2.87
N GLY A 130 -21.79 19.43 -4.01
CA GLY A 130 -20.83 19.30 -5.11
C GLY A 130 -21.50 19.53 -6.47
N ASN A 131 -20.70 19.42 -7.53
CA ASN A 131 -21.19 19.48 -8.89
C ASN A 131 -21.86 18.17 -9.27
N ASN A 132 -22.74 18.21 -10.27
CA ASN A 132 -23.34 17.00 -10.86
C ASN A 132 -24.08 16.09 -9.86
N ILE A 133 -24.48 16.64 -8.70
CA ILE A 133 -25.18 15.91 -7.63
C ILE A 133 -26.64 16.36 -7.58
N THR A 134 -27.55 15.40 -7.62
CA THR A 134 -29.00 15.64 -7.54
C THR A 134 -29.60 14.83 -6.42
N LEU A 135 -30.33 15.47 -5.50
CA LEU A 135 -31.11 14.78 -4.47
C LEU A 135 -32.34 14.13 -5.10
N ASN A 136 -32.46 12.81 -5.00
CA ASN A 136 -33.57 12.04 -5.57
C ASN A 136 -34.68 11.77 -4.54
N SER A 137 -34.29 11.44 -3.30
CA SER A 137 -35.27 11.14 -2.26
C SER A 137 -34.74 11.45 -0.87
N THR A 138 -35.66 11.70 0.05
CA THR A 138 -35.38 11.96 1.47
C THR A 138 -36.27 11.08 2.33
N GLY A 139 -35.68 10.39 3.30
CA GLY A 139 -36.35 9.63 4.35
C GLY A 139 -35.87 10.06 5.74
N THR A 140 -36.21 9.30 6.76
CA THR A 140 -35.68 9.51 8.12
C THR A 140 -34.23 9.07 8.14
N ASN A 141 -33.32 10.00 8.44
CA ASN A 141 -31.87 9.78 8.48
C ASN A 141 -31.30 9.05 7.22
N ARG A 142 -31.93 9.30 6.07
CA ARG A 142 -31.55 8.66 4.80
C ARG A 142 -31.87 9.59 3.62
N LYS A 143 -30.91 9.73 2.73
CA LYS A 143 -31.07 10.45 1.46
C LYS A 143 -30.42 9.67 0.33
N VAL A 144 -30.98 9.80 -0.88
CA VAL A 144 -30.40 9.22 -2.09
C VAL A 144 -30.03 10.36 -3.03
N TYR A 145 -28.80 10.33 -3.52
CA TYR A 145 -28.27 11.31 -4.45
C TYR A 145 -27.74 10.62 -5.70
N THR A 146 -28.07 11.14 -6.88
CA THR A 146 -27.40 10.75 -8.12
C THR A 146 -26.19 11.65 -8.37
N VAL A 147 -25.02 11.05 -8.52
CA VAL A 147 -23.81 11.65 -9.07
C VAL A 147 -23.79 11.31 -10.56
N SER A 148 -24.13 12.30 -11.41
CA SER A 148 -24.33 12.07 -12.86
C SER A 148 -23.03 12.11 -13.67
N ALA A 149 -21.98 12.75 -13.13
CA ALA A 149 -20.65 12.78 -13.69
C ALA A 149 -19.62 13.03 -12.58
N ALA A 150 -18.52 12.31 -12.64
CA ALA A 150 -17.38 12.54 -11.76
C ALA A 150 -16.55 13.73 -12.27
N ASP A 151 -15.96 14.49 -11.36
CA ASP A 151 -15.04 15.60 -11.65
C ASP A 151 -13.92 15.69 -10.59
N ASN A 152 -12.92 16.52 -10.82
CA ASN A 152 -11.78 16.66 -9.91
C ASN A 152 -12.12 17.37 -8.58
N LEU A 153 -13.31 17.94 -8.44
CA LEU A 153 -13.73 18.57 -7.19
C LEU A 153 -14.33 17.57 -6.20
N GLY A 154 -14.72 16.38 -6.69
CA GLY A 154 -15.38 15.38 -5.88
C GLY A 154 -16.70 15.89 -5.32
N PHE A 155 -17.01 15.50 -4.10
CA PHE A 155 -18.17 15.98 -3.38
C PHE A 155 -17.90 16.13 -1.88
N LEU A 156 -18.85 16.73 -1.18
CA LEU A 156 -18.78 17.06 0.24
C LEU A 156 -19.88 16.34 1.00
N VAL A 157 -19.52 15.71 2.11
CA VAL A 157 -20.49 15.38 3.16
C VAL A 157 -20.58 16.57 4.10
N ARG A 158 -21.80 17.06 4.37
CA ARG A 158 -22.05 18.28 5.15
C ARG A 158 -23.04 17.97 6.28
N ILE A 159 -22.60 18.08 7.52
CA ILE A 159 -23.49 18.06 8.69
C ILE A 159 -23.94 19.50 8.90
N THR A 160 -25.20 19.78 8.58
CA THR A 160 -25.78 21.13 8.70
C THR A 160 -26.52 21.34 10.01
N GLN A 161 -26.80 20.27 10.74
CA GLN A 161 -27.39 20.27 12.06
C GLN A 161 -27.01 19.00 12.81
N THR A 162 -26.67 19.12 14.09
CA THR A 162 -26.49 18.00 15.02
C THR A 162 -26.98 18.36 16.42
N ASN A 163 -27.52 17.40 17.13
CA ASN A 163 -27.99 17.57 18.52
C ASN A 163 -26.90 17.06 19.49
N SER A 164 -26.34 17.93 20.31
CA SER A 164 -25.27 17.57 21.25
C SER A 164 -25.62 16.47 22.25
N SER A 165 -26.91 16.20 22.49
CA SER A 165 -27.37 15.09 23.35
C SER A 165 -27.44 13.75 22.63
N ASN A 166 -27.52 13.76 21.30
CA ASN A 166 -27.51 12.58 20.43
C ASN A 166 -26.90 12.99 19.07
N PRO A 167 -25.59 13.25 19.00
CA PRO A 167 -24.96 13.79 17.81
C PRO A 167 -25.13 12.87 16.59
N VAL A 168 -25.06 13.48 15.39
CA VAL A 168 -24.93 12.71 14.16
C VAL A 168 -23.66 11.86 14.22
N HIS A 169 -23.81 10.57 14.00
CA HIS A 169 -22.71 9.60 14.01
C HIS A 169 -23.00 8.45 13.06
N ASN A 170 -22.05 7.52 12.91
CA ASN A 170 -22.17 6.34 12.06
C ASN A 170 -22.72 6.69 10.66
N ILE A 171 -22.10 7.70 10.03
CA ILE A 171 -22.46 8.10 8.67
C ILE A 171 -22.01 7.01 7.71
N ARG A 172 -22.95 6.55 6.89
CA ARG A 172 -22.70 5.59 5.82
C ARG A 172 -23.03 6.26 4.48
N LEU A 173 -22.03 6.42 3.65
CA LEU A 173 -22.17 6.92 2.28
C LEU A 173 -21.89 5.75 1.34
N TRP A 174 -22.93 4.99 1.05
CA TRP A 174 -22.83 3.81 0.23
C TRP A 174 -22.51 4.15 -1.22
N VAL A 175 -21.43 3.56 -1.72
CA VAL A 175 -21.06 3.61 -3.14
C VAL A 175 -22.18 2.96 -3.98
N PRO A 176 -22.45 3.42 -5.21
CA PRO A 176 -23.50 2.86 -6.06
C PRO A 176 -23.42 1.34 -6.17
N GLY A 177 -24.54 0.67 -5.85
CA GLY A 177 -24.66 -0.79 -5.86
C GLY A 177 -24.35 -1.49 -4.53
N TYR A 178 -23.81 -0.79 -3.53
CA TYR A 178 -23.39 -1.38 -2.25
C TYR A 178 -24.27 -0.99 -1.05
N GLU A 179 -25.47 -0.45 -1.26
CA GLU A 179 -26.39 -0.13 -0.14
C GLU A 179 -26.64 -1.37 0.73
N ASN A 180 -26.44 -1.24 2.04
CA ASN A 180 -26.55 -2.31 3.04
C ASN A 180 -25.58 -3.48 2.83
N SER A 181 -24.47 -3.27 2.15
CA SER A 181 -23.42 -4.28 2.04
C SER A 181 -22.90 -4.68 3.43
N THR A 182 -22.71 -5.98 3.62
CA THR A 182 -21.98 -6.51 4.77
C THR A 182 -20.47 -6.59 4.49
N ASN A 183 -20.07 -6.50 3.21
CA ASN A 183 -18.68 -6.46 2.81
C ASN A 183 -18.13 -5.05 3.01
N MET A 184 -16.92 -4.94 3.54
CA MET A 184 -16.27 -3.66 3.74
C MET A 184 -15.74 -3.09 2.41
N TYR A 185 -15.32 -3.94 1.50
CA TYR A 185 -14.61 -3.58 0.27
C TYR A 185 -15.46 -3.77 -0.97
N ILE A 186 -15.28 -2.90 -1.98
CA ILE A 186 -15.91 -3.06 -3.28
C ILE A 186 -15.26 -4.19 -4.08
N ASP A 187 -16.04 -4.85 -4.91
CA ASP A 187 -15.57 -6.04 -5.64
C ASP A 187 -14.47 -5.71 -6.65
N GLU A 188 -14.52 -4.51 -7.24
CA GLU A 188 -13.52 -4.04 -8.19
C GLU A 188 -12.13 -3.88 -7.55
N PHE A 189 -12.09 -3.40 -6.30
CA PHE A 189 -10.84 -3.28 -5.57
C PHE A 189 -10.26 -4.66 -5.21
N LYS A 190 -11.10 -5.58 -4.74
CA LYS A 190 -10.67 -6.95 -4.45
C LYS A 190 -10.18 -7.68 -5.70
N ALA A 191 -10.83 -7.46 -6.84
CA ALA A 191 -10.43 -8.06 -8.11
C ALA A 191 -9.03 -7.61 -8.58
N ASP A 192 -8.66 -6.34 -8.32
CA ASP A 192 -7.32 -5.84 -8.65
C ASP A 192 -6.21 -6.49 -7.80
N LEU A 193 -6.57 -7.05 -6.63
CA LEU A 193 -5.65 -7.73 -5.72
C LEU A 193 -5.54 -9.25 -5.97
N GLU A 194 -6.40 -9.82 -6.84
CA GLU A 194 -6.48 -11.26 -7.07
C GLU A 194 -5.12 -11.94 -7.35
N PRO A 195 -4.20 -11.38 -8.16
CA PRO A 195 -2.93 -12.03 -8.49
C PRO A 195 -1.94 -12.15 -7.32
N PHE A 196 -2.13 -11.39 -6.25
CA PHE A 196 -1.15 -11.28 -5.17
C PHE A 196 -1.49 -12.19 -4.00
N ALA A 197 -0.47 -12.70 -3.32
CA ALA A 197 -0.61 -13.55 -2.14
C ALA A 197 -0.41 -12.76 -0.83
N VAL A 198 0.31 -11.64 -0.88
CA VAL A 198 0.70 -10.85 0.29
C VAL A 198 0.30 -9.39 0.08
N LEU A 199 -0.36 -8.80 1.08
CA LEU A 199 -0.71 -7.37 1.07
C LEU A 199 0.08 -6.65 2.18
N ARG A 200 0.87 -5.63 1.81
CA ARG A 200 1.63 -4.82 2.76
C ARG A 200 0.92 -3.51 3.04
N PHE A 201 0.76 -3.19 4.31
CA PHE A 201 -0.09 -2.10 4.81
C PHE A 201 0.69 -0.91 5.37
N MET A 202 1.90 -0.64 4.87
CA MET A 202 2.75 0.43 5.36
C MET A 202 2.05 1.80 5.25
N ASP A 203 1.53 2.16 4.08
CA ASP A 203 0.83 3.43 3.85
C ASP A 203 -0.57 3.48 4.50
N TRP A 204 -1.29 2.35 4.53
CA TRP A 204 -2.57 2.27 5.25
C TRP A 204 -2.39 2.50 6.75
N GLY A 205 -1.28 2.02 7.31
CA GLY A 205 -0.92 2.19 8.72
C GLY A 205 -0.32 3.54 9.05
N GLN A 206 -0.03 4.41 8.05
CA GLN A 206 0.69 5.68 8.24
C GLN A 206 1.95 5.47 9.10
N ILE A 207 2.79 4.49 8.67
CA ILE A 207 3.92 4.02 9.49
C ILE A 207 5.09 5.00 9.51
N ASN A 208 5.34 5.69 8.38
CA ASN A 208 6.35 6.74 8.34
C ASN A 208 5.95 7.90 9.27
N ASP A 209 6.88 8.33 10.10
CA ASP A 209 6.68 9.40 11.08
C ASP A 209 5.51 9.16 12.06
N SER A 210 5.09 7.91 12.27
CA SER A 210 3.96 7.56 13.13
C SER A 210 4.18 8.02 14.57
N GLU A 211 3.19 8.70 15.14
CA GLU A 211 3.17 9.11 16.55
C GLU A 211 2.44 8.11 17.47
N LEU A 212 1.99 6.97 16.92
CA LEU A 212 1.27 5.95 17.69
C LEU A 212 2.19 5.28 18.71
N GLN A 213 1.84 5.43 19.99
CA GLN A 213 2.58 4.88 21.13
C GLN A 213 1.72 3.95 21.98
N TYR A 214 0.48 4.31 22.27
CA TYR A 214 -0.39 3.56 23.16
C TYR A 214 -1.54 2.94 22.40
N TRP A 215 -1.95 1.73 22.79
CA TRP A 215 -3.02 0.96 22.14
C TRP A 215 -4.35 1.69 22.04
N GLU A 216 -4.68 2.48 23.05
CA GLU A 216 -5.90 3.29 23.10
C GLU A 216 -5.97 4.39 22.06
N ASP A 217 -4.82 4.85 21.53
CA ASP A 217 -4.72 5.95 20.57
C ASP A 217 -4.86 5.48 19.10
N ARG A 218 -4.87 4.16 18.86
CA ARG A 218 -4.99 3.60 17.52
C ARG A 218 -6.30 3.98 16.82
N PRO A 219 -6.34 4.03 15.47
CA PRO A 219 -7.57 4.22 14.73
C PRO A 219 -8.57 3.09 15.03
N ARG A 220 -9.88 3.41 14.97
CA ARG A 220 -10.97 2.48 15.28
C ARG A 220 -11.97 2.42 14.13
N THR A 221 -12.60 1.27 13.95
CA THR A 221 -13.63 1.07 12.91
C THR A 221 -14.82 1.99 13.08
N SER A 222 -15.12 2.44 14.31
CA SER A 222 -16.18 3.40 14.64
C SER A 222 -15.89 4.84 14.21
N TRP A 223 -14.62 5.19 13.92
CA TRP A 223 -14.26 6.55 13.53
C TRP A 223 -14.93 6.97 12.21
N ALA A 224 -15.21 8.25 12.13
CA ALA A 224 -15.92 8.85 11.00
C ALA A 224 -15.23 8.56 9.66
N ASN A 225 -13.91 8.68 9.62
CA ASN A 225 -13.07 8.37 8.47
C ASN A 225 -11.76 7.70 8.91
N TRP A 226 -10.98 7.19 7.94
CA TRP A 226 -9.69 6.54 8.13
C TRP A 226 -8.60 7.14 7.23
N SER A 227 -8.90 8.29 6.65
CA SER A 227 -7.98 9.07 5.81
C SER A 227 -6.93 9.75 6.69
N LYS A 228 -5.66 9.69 6.27
CA LYS A 228 -4.53 10.31 6.96
C LYS A 228 -4.22 9.71 8.35
N ASP A 229 -3.44 10.47 9.13
CA ASP A 229 -3.02 10.08 10.48
C ASP A 229 -4.21 9.88 11.42
N PRO A 230 -4.15 8.84 12.25
CA PRO A 230 -3.11 7.84 12.40
C PRO A 230 -3.29 6.58 11.54
N GLY A 231 -4.01 6.67 10.42
CA GLY A 231 -4.16 5.61 9.45
C GLY A 231 -5.46 4.81 9.54
N THR A 232 -5.49 3.68 8.86
CA THR A 232 -6.62 2.75 8.77
C THR A 232 -6.59 1.79 9.98
N PRO A 233 -7.76 1.43 10.56
CA PRO A 233 -7.81 0.43 11.64
C PRO A 233 -7.24 -0.92 11.22
N TYR A 234 -6.53 -1.59 12.13
CA TYR A 234 -6.01 -2.94 11.88
C TYR A 234 -7.11 -3.96 11.57
N GLU A 235 -8.29 -3.80 12.20
CA GLU A 235 -9.47 -4.61 11.92
C GLU A 235 -9.87 -4.55 10.44
N ALA A 236 -9.73 -3.38 9.79
CA ALA A 236 -9.99 -3.26 8.36
C ALA A 236 -8.91 -3.94 7.51
N MET A 237 -7.63 -3.84 7.88
CA MET A 237 -6.55 -4.53 7.17
C MET A 237 -6.73 -6.06 7.24
N ILE A 238 -7.07 -6.57 8.41
CA ILE A 238 -7.35 -7.99 8.66
C ILE A 238 -8.56 -8.45 7.83
N GLU A 239 -9.65 -7.67 7.83
CA GLU A 239 -10.85 -8.00 7.05
C GLU A 239 -10.56 -8.07 5.56
N LEU A 240 -9.70 -7.16 5.01
CA LEU A 240 -9.29 -7.25 3.61
C LEU A 240 -8.54 -8.55 3.32
N CYS A 241 -7.62 -8.93 4.17
CA CYS A 241 -6.88 -10.18 4.04
C CYS A 241 -7.82 -11.39 4.08
N ASN A 242 -8.76 -11.42 5.04
CA ASN A 242 -9.76 -12.48 5.17
C ASN A 242 -10.71 -12.53 3.96
N GLU A 243 -11.23 -11.38 3.47
CA GLU A 243 -12.13 -11.33 2.30
C GLU A 243 -11.44 -11.74 0.99
N THR A 244 -10.12 -11.60 0.91
CA THR A 244 -9.35 -11.83 -0.33
C THR A 244 -8.44 -13.05 -0.27
N ASP A 245 -8.36 -13.74 0.88
CA ASP A 245 -7.47 -14.90 1.10
C ASP A 245 -5.99 -14.54 0.84
N LYS A 246 -5.49 -13.51 1.56
CA LYS A 246 -4.13 -12.97 1.41
C LYS A 246 -3.42 -12.90 2.75
N ASP A 247 -2.11 -13.16 2.75
CA ASP A 247 -1.26 -12.96 3.92
C ASP A 247 -1.15 -11.46 4.27
N LEU A 248 -1.14 -11.17 5.57
CA LEU A 248 -1.05 -9.82 6.12
C LEU A 248 0.41 -9.43 6.35
N TRP A 249 0.97 -8.49 5.57
CA TRP A 249 2.26 -7.88 5.90
C TRP A 249 2.05 -6.61 6.72
N LEU A 250 2.39 -6.70 7.99
CA LEU A 250 2.12 -5.69 9.00
C LEU A 250 3.41 -4.97 9.39
N CYS A 251 3.38 -3.63 9.33
CA CYS A 251 4.43 -2.75 9.84
C CYS A 251 4.01 -2.20 11.20
N VAL A 252 4.82 -2.42 12.24
CA VAL A 252 4.50 -1.97 13.62
C VAL A 252 5.07 -0.58 13.85
N PRO A 253 4.28 0.41 14.34
CA PRO A 253 4.79 1.76 14.61
C PRO A 253 6.02 1.76 15.52
N HIS A 254 7.01 2.59 15.22
CA HIS A 254 8.30 2.58 15.93
C HIS A 254 8.22 3.00 17.41
N LEU A 255 7.21 3.81 17.78
CA LEU A 255 6.99 4.22 19.16
C LEU A 255 6.08 3.27 19.95
N ALA A 256 5.57 2.20 19.31
CA ALA A 256 4.63 1.28 19.95
C ALA A 256 5.22 0.66 21.23
N THR A 257 4.50 0.81 22.36
CA THR A 257 4.87 0.17 23.62
C THR A 257 4.69 -1.35 23.55
N ASP A 258 5.33 -2.10 24.44
CA ASP A 258 5.13 -3.55 24.55
C ASP A 258 3.64 -3.92 24.69
N ASN A 259 2.87 -3.11 25.43
CA ASN A 259 1.42 -3.32 25.53
C ASN A 259 0.72 -3.14 24.20
N TYR A 260 1.10 -2.12 23.41
CA TYR A 260 0.56 -1.91 22.08
C TYR A 260 0.83 -3.13 21.20
N ILE A 261 2.07 -3.58 21.16
CA ILE A 261 2.51 -4.73 20.34
C ILE A 261 1.76 -6.00 20.75
N ARG A 262 1.60 -6.27 22.06
CA ARG A 262 0.85 -7.43 22.54
C ARG A 262 -0.64 -7.37 22.20
N GLU A 263 -1.29 -6.22 22.37
CA GLU A 263 -2.71 -6.07 22.01
C GLU A 263 -2.93 -6.21 20.50
N LEU A 264 -2.00 -5.68 19.69
CA LEU A 264 -2.02 -5.86 18.24
C LEU A 264 -1.84 -7.34 17.85
N ALA A 265 -0.89 -8.02 18.48
CA ALA A 265 -0.68 -9.45 18.25
C ALA A 265 -1.93 -10.29 18.61
N ARG A 266 -2.61 -9.96 19.71
CA ARG A 266 -3.87 -10.62 20.10
C ARG A 266 -4.97 -10.38 19.08
N LEU A 267 -5.14 -9.13 18.62
CA LEU A 267 -6.12 -8.80 17.60
C LEU A 267 -5.86 -9.61 16.31
N VAL A 268 -4.63 -9.61 15.82
CA VAL A 268 -4.26 -10.35 14.60
C VAL A 268 -4.45 -11.86 14.79
N ARG A 269 -4.02 -12.42 15.92
CA ARG A 269 -4.20 -13.85 16.22
C ARG A 269 -5.68 -14.27 16.21
N ASP A 270 -6.53 -13.42 16.81
CA ASP A 270 -7.92 -13.76 17.07
C ASP A 270 -8.82 -13.49 15.85
N ASP A 271 -8.52 -12.49 15.02
CA ASP A 271 -9.39 -12.03 13.95
C ASP A 271 -8.88 -12.38 12.54
N LEU A 272 -7.56 -12.61 12.33
CA LEU A 272 -7.02 -13.06 11.03
C LEU A 272 -7.33 -14.55 10.84
N ASP A 273 -7.87 -14.91 9.67
CA ASP A 273 -8.16 -16.30 9.31
C ASP A 273 -6.98 -17.22 9.68
N PRO A 274 -7.22 -18.35 10.36
CA PRO A 274 -6.17 -19.22 10.87
C PRO A 274 -5.27 -19.83 9.79
N ASP A 275 -5.71 -19.86 8.54
CA ASP A 275 -4.91 -20.36 7.41
C ASP A 275 -3.99 -19.28 6.82
N LEU A 276 -4.15 -18.01 7.22
CA LEU A 276 -3.32 -16.89 6.77
C LEU A 276 -2.14 -16.61 7.71
N ASN A 277 -1.07 -16.07 7.15
CA ASN A 277 0.14 -15.70 7.87
C ASN A 277 0.21 -14.18 8.09
N VAL A 278 0.91 -13.79 9.16
CA VAL A 278 1.34 -12.41 9.37
C VAL A 278 2.83 -12.28 9.08
N TRP A 279 3.18 -11.43 8.12
CA TRP A 279 4.54 -10.99 7.85
C TRP A 279 4.82 -9.79 8.73
N LEU A 280 5.70 -9.95 9.70
CA LEU A 280 5.87 -8.99 10.79
C LEU A 280 7.15 -8.20 10.60
N GLU A 281 7.00 -6.92 10.34
CA GLU A 281 8.08 -5.94 10.18
C GLU A 281 8.03 -4.89 11.29
N TYR A 282 9.18 -4.57 11.89
CA TYR A 282 9.29 -3.44 12.81
C TYR A 282 9.44 -2.15 12.01
N SER A 283 8.40 -1.31 12.03
CA SER A 283 8.31 -0.02 11.36
C SER A 283 8.56 -0.09 9.84
N ASN A 284 9.17 0.93 9.27
CA ASN A 284 9.57 1.02 7.88
C ASN A 284 10.87 1.80 7.77
N GLU A 285 11.83 1.34 6.94
CA GLU A 285 13.09 2.04 6.61
C GLU A 285 13.82 2.67 7.80
N ILE A 286 13.94 1.94 8.90
CA ILE A 286 14.52 2.39 10.19
C ILE A 286 16.01 2.71 10.13
N TRP A 287 16.68 2.45 9.02
CA TRP A 287 18.09 2.79 8.77
C TRP A 287 18.28 4.20 8.22
N PHE A 288 17.20 4.92 7.92
CA PHE A 288 17.23 6.18 7.19
C PHE A 288 16.66 7.33 8.01
N ASP A 289 17.53 8.28 8.43
CA ASP A 289 17.18 9.40 9.32
C ASP A 289 16.30 10.48 8.65
N ARG A 290 15.84 10.26 7.41
CA ARG A 290 14.83 11.12 6.78
C ARG A 290 13.46 11.00 7.45
N TRP A 291 13.18 9.84 8.06
CA TRP A 291 11.93 9.54 8.72
C TRP A 291 12.12 9.52 10.24
N GLY A 292 11.07 9.89 11.00
CA GLY A 292 11.09 9.90 12.46
C GLY A 292 11.49 8.55 13.08
N GLN A 293 11.17 7.42 12.44
CA GLN A 293 11.61 6.11 12.89
C GLN A 293 13.14 5.91 12.80
N GLY A 294 13.79 6.48 11.79
CA GLY A 294 15.25 6.46 11.67
C GLY A 294 15.93 7.40 12.66
N GLU A 295 15.38 8.60 12.85
CA GLU A 295 15.83 9.55 13.89
C GLU A 295 15.70 8.91 15.28
N TYR A 296 14.59 8.23 15.57
CA TYR A 296 14.39 7.51 16.83
C TYR A 296 15.48 6.46 17.10
N ILE A 297 15.89 5.68 16.08
CA ILE A 297 17.02 4.74 16.21
C ILE A 297 18.32 5.46 16.57
N THR A 298 18.58 6.62 15.96
CA THR A 298 19.78 7.41 16.24
C THR A 298 19.76 7.97 17.65
N ASP A 299 18.63 8.54 18.09
CA ASP A 299 18.45 9.10 19.42
C ASP A 299 18.60 8.03 20.52
N GLU A 300 18.02 6.84 20.33
CA GLU A 300 18.17 5.70 21.25
C GLU A 300 19.61 5.18 21.30
N ALA A 301 20.31 5.14 20.17
CA ALA A 301 21.72 4.76 20.13
C ALA A 301 22.58 5.75 20.94
N ASP A 302 22.39 7.04 20.75
CA ASP A 302 23.09 8.09 21.46
C ASP A 302 22.77 8.08 22.98
N ALA A 303 21.50 7.88 23.33
CA ALA A 303 21.05 7.85 24.73
C ALA A 303 21.59 6.63 25.50
N THR A 304 21.75 5.49 24.83
CA THR A 304 22.16 4.22 25.46
C THR A 304 23.66 3.93 25.31
N GLY A 305 24.35 4.60 24.40
CA GLY A 305 25.75 4.33 24.03
C GLY A 305 25.93 3.04 23.22
N LYS A 306 24.85 2.54 22.62
CA LYS A 306 24.85 1.40 21.69
C LYS A 306 25.08 1.88 20.26
N THR A 307 25.43 0.96 19.38
CA THR A 307 25.39 1.21 17.93
C THR A 307 23.94 1.22 17.43
N ARG A 308 23.68 1.88 16.33
CA ARG A 308 22.36 1.84 15.67
C ARG A 308 21.92 0.40 15.35
N TYR A 309 22.85 -0.47 14.96
CA TYR A 309 22.58 -1.86 14.62
C TYR A 309 22.12 -2.67 15.83
N GLU A 310 22.69 -2.42 17.02
CA GLU A 310 22.23 -3.03 18.27
C GLU A 310 20.83 -2.55 18.62
N VAL A 311 20.53 -1.27 18.49
CA VAL A 311 19.19 -0.72 18.75
C VAL A 311 18.16 -1.30 17.77
N MET A 312 18.46 -1.28 16.46
CA MET A 312 17.59 -1.89 15.44
C MET A 312 17.28 -3.34 15.76
N ALA A 313 18.30 -4.13 16.06
CA ALA A 313 18.14 -5.54 16.37
C ALA A 313 17.28 -5.78 17.63
N GLU A 314 17.49 -5.00 18.69
CA GLU A 314 16.72 -5.09 19.93
C GLU A 314 15.23 -4.82 19.70
N LEU A 315 14.88 -3.78 18.94
CA LEU A 315 13.49 -3.41 18.66
C LEU A 315 12.80 -4.42 17.73
N ILE A 316 13.50 -4.90 16.71
CA ILE A 316 13.03 -5.97 15.83
C ILE A 316 12.77 -7.24 16.64
N MET A 317 13.74 -7.68 17.44
CA MET A 317 13.62 -8.91 18.25
C MET A 317 12.53 -8.79 19.31
N ASN A 318 12.39 -7.61 19.96
CA ASN A 318 11.32 -7.35 20.91
C ASN A 318 9.95 -7.52 20.25
N THR A 319 9.75 -6.88 19.08
CA THR A 319 8.50 -6.99 18.32
C THR A 319 8.19 -8.44 17.94
N HIS A 320 9.17 -9.16 17.38
CA HIS A 320 9.01 -10.56 17.00
C HIS A 320 8.69 -11.44 18.20
N SER A 321 9.38 -11.26 19.33
CA SER A 321 9.18 -12.10 20.51
C SER A 321 7.81 -11.90 21.14
N LEU A 322 7.33 -10.64 21.21
CA LEU A 322 6.01 -10.31 21.76
C LEU A 322 4.88 -10.94 20.93
N PHE A 323 5.00 -10.91 19.59
CA PHE A 323 4.04 -11.58 18.70
C PHE A 323 4.09 -13.11 18.87
N VAL A 324 5.27 -13.70 18.86
CA VAL A 324 5.44 -15.16 19.05
C VAL A 324 4.87 -15.61 20.39
N ASP A 325 5.09 -14.84 21.46
CA ASP A 325 4.52 -15.12 22.79
C ASP A 325 2.98 -15.14 22.76
N GLU A 326 2.35 -14.10 22.15
CA GLU A 326 0.89 -14.00 22.11
C GLU A 326 0.24 -15.02 21.15
N PHE A 327 0.92 -15.40 20.06
CA PHE A 327 0.46 -16.47 19.17
C PHE A 327 0.66 -17.87 19.76
N GLY A 328 1.53 -18.01 20.78
CA GLY A 328 1.89 -19.29 21.36
C GLY A 328 2.84 -20.13 20.48
N GLY A 329 3.48 -19.50 19.48
CA GLY A 329 4.41 -20.09 18.53
C GLY A 329 4.61 -19.24 17.30
N ARG A 330 5.43 -19.70 16.38
CA ARG A 330 5.79 -18.96 15.16
C ARG A 330 5.12 -19.46 13.88
N ASP A 331 4.26 -20.46 13.96
CA ASP A 331 3.74 -21.20 12.79
C ASP A 331 2.98 -20.32 11.79
N ARG A 332 2.42 -19.20 12.26
CA ARG A 332 1.70 -18.21 11.45
C ARG A 332 2.44 -16.87 11.30
N ILE A 333 3.70 -16.77 11.77
CA ILE A 333 4.45 -15.51 11.77
C ILE A 333 5.66 -15.64 10.85
N VAL A 334 5.78 -14.78 9.85
CA VAL A 334 6.99 -14.58 9.06
C VAL A 334 7.76 -13.40 9.67
N ARG A 335 8.88 -13.68 10.34
CA ARG A 335 9.70 -12.67 11.02
C ARG A 335 10.61 -11.99 10.01
N VAL A 336 10.25 -10.76 9.64
CA VAL A 336 10.93 -9.99 8.61
C VAL A 336 12.05 -9.14 9.22
N VAL A 337 13.25 -9.21 8.63
CA VAL A 337 14.33 -8.26 8.90
C VAL A 337 14.59 -7.46 7.63
N ALA A 338 14.01 -6.24 7.58
CA ALA A 338 14.21 -5.32 6.47
C ALA A 338 15.43 -4.43 6.70
N SER A 339 16.16 -4.10 5.63
CA SER A 339 17.31 -3.19 5.73
C SER A 339 17.61 -2.47 4.40
N GLN A 340 18.64 -1.61 4.44
CA GLN A 340 18.98 -0.62 3.43
C GLN A 340 19.30 -1.25 2.06
N PRO A 341 18.51 -0.98 1.00
CA PRO A 341 18.70 -1.61 -0.31
C PRO A 341 20.06 -1.34 -0.96
N GLY A 342 20.57 -0.12 -0.78
CA GLY A 342 21.85 0.29 -1.36
C GLY A 342 23.08 -0.25 -0.64
N ASN A 343 22.94 -0.74 0.60
CA ASN A 343 24.04 -1.20 1.44
C ASN A 343 23.68 -2.45 2.26
N PRO A 344 23.75 -3.65 1.68
CA PRO A 344 23.40 -4.89 2.37
C PRO A 344 24.29 -5.22 3.57
N TRP A 345 25.46 -4.58 3.70
CA TRP A 345 26.29 -4.70 4.90
C TRP A 345 25.55 -4.25 6.18
N VAL A 346 24.66 -3.25 6.09
CA VAL A 346 23.82 -2.83 7.23
C VAL A 346 22.93 -4.00 7.72
N PHE A 347 22.35 -4.76 6.79
CA PHE A 347 21.60 -5.96 7.13
C PHE A 347 22.45 -6.97 7.91
N ASP A 348 23.67 -7.23 7.43
CA ASP A 348 24.60 -8.16 8.12
C ASP A 348 24.93 -7.69 9.54
N GLN A 349 25.18 -6.38 9.74
CA GLN A 349 25.44 -5.85 11.08
C GLN A 349 24.26 -6.04 12.04
N VAL A 350 23.04 -5.87 11.56
CA VAL A 350 21.81 -6.12 12.33
C VAL A 350 21.67 -7.62 12.61
N MET A 351 21.88 -8.49 11.61
CA MET A 351 21.80 -9.94 11.78
C MET A 351 22.87 -10.50 12.72
N GLN A 352 24.06 -9.91 12.80
CA GLN A 352 25.07 -10.27 13.80
C GLN A 352 24.56 -10.08 15.25
N GLN A 353 23.65 -9.14 15.49
CA GLN A 353 23.03 -8.93 16.80
C GLN A 353 21.82 -9.85 17.01
N ILE A 354 21.00 -10.04 15.97
CA ILE A 354 19.81 -10.90 16.01
C ILE A 354 20.21 -12.38 16.18
N GLY A 355 21.21 -12.84 15.44
CA GLY A 355 21.68 -14.22 15.45
C GLY A 355 20.82 -15.16 14.58
N GLN A 356 21.46 -16.23 14.11
CA GLN A 356 20.84 -17.23 13.23
C GLN A 356 19.61 -17.90 13.88
N GLY A 357 18.55 -18.13 13.09
CA GLY A 357 17.31 -18.76 13.53
C GLY A 357 16.31 -17.83 14.23
N ASN A 358 16.66 -16.55 14.43
CA ASN A 358 15.78 -15.55 15.05
C ASN A 358 15.02 -14.67 14.05
N ALA A 359 15.19 -14.90 12.76
CA ALA A 359 14.44 -14.33 11.65
C ALA A 359 14.02 -15.43 10.67
N ASP A 360 13.08 -15.14 9.79
CA ASP A 360 12.61 -16.07 8.77
C ASP A 360 13.00 -15.59 7.36
N VAL A 361 12.98 -14.28 7.12
CA VAL A 361 13.34 -13.68 5.82
C VAL A 361 14.17 -12.41 6.01
N GLY A 362 15.13 -12.21 5.09
CA GLY A 362 15.80 -10.92 4.88
C GLY A 362 15.07 -10.13 3.79
N ALA A 363 14.77 -8.85 4.04
CA ALA A 363 13.96 -8.05 3.13
C ALA A 363 14.70 -6.79 2.64
N THR A 364 14.64 -6.54 1.33
CA THR A 364 15.16 -5.34 0.68
C THR A 364 14.13 -4.76 -0.29
N ALA A 365 14.39 -3.59 -0.88
CA ALA A 365 13.60 -3.12 -2.01
C ALA A 365 14.26 -3.50 -3.34
N TYR A 366 13.44 -3.89 -4.34
CA TYR A 366 13.94 -4.20 -5.69
C TYR A 366 13.82 -3.03 -6.67
N TYR A 367 13.87 -1.78 -6.19
CA TYR A 367 13.83 -0.61 -7.06
C TYR A 367 14.96 -0.59 -8.10
N TRP A 368 14.62 -0.17 -9.32
CA TRP A 368 15.54 0.04 -10.43
C TRP A 368 15.32 1.44 -11.05
N GLY A 369 16.27 1.92 -11.86
CA GLY A 369 16.18 3.26 -12.47
C GLY A 369 16.49 4.42 -11.53
N ASN A 370 17.07 4.19 -10.35
CA ASN A 370 17.42 5.24 -9.39
C ASN A 370 18.77 5.91 -9.67
N THR A 371 19.37 5.69 -10.83
CA THR A 371 20.56 6.44 -11.29
C THR A 371 20.15 7.77 -11.90
N LEU A 372 20.85 8.85 -11.53
CA LEU A 372 20.56 10.17 -12.09
C LEU A 372 20.92 10.27 -13.58
N GLU A 373 21.90 9.51 -14.06
CA GLU A 373 22.37 9.60 -15.44
C GLU A 373 21.27 9.38 -16.48
N THR A 374 20.48 8.32 -16.31
CA THR A 374 19.35 8.03 -17.22
C THR A 374 18.24 9.08 -17.07
N LEU A 375 17.93 9.49 -15.83
CA LEU A 375 16.90 10.48 -15.56
C LEU A 375 17.28 11.86 -16.13
N GLU A 376 18.52 12.32 -15.94
CA GLU A 376 19.06 13.55 -16.53
C GLU A 376 19.04 13.50 -18.06
N TRP A 377 19.44 12.37 -18.66
CA TRP A 377 19.36 12.20 -20.10
C TRP A 377 17.91 12.27 -20.61
N ILE A 378 16.94 11.64 -19.94
CA ILE A 378 15.52 11.75 -20.29
C ILE A 378 15.08 13.21 -20.19
N ASN A 379 15.43 13.91 -19.10
CA ASN A 379 15.11 15.31 -18.91
C ASN A 379 15.68 16.20 -20.02
N ASP A 380 16.94 16.01 -20.40
CA ASP A 380 17.61 16.80 -21.45
C ASP A 380 17.00 16.58 -22.84
N ASN A 381 16.38 15.45 -23.07
CA ASN A 381 15.77 15.06 -24.33
C ASN A 381 14.24 15.10 -24.32
N ALA A 382 13.59 15.56 -23.23
CA ALA A 382 12.13 15.47 -23.05
C ALA A 382 11.33 16.07 -24.22
N GLY A 383 11.79 17.15 -24.85
CA GLY A 383 11.10 17.78 -25.99
C GLY A 383 11.16 17.01 -27.31
N ASN A 384 12.02 16.00 -27.42
CA ASN A 384 12.18 15.14 -28.61
C ASN A 384 12.83 13.81 -28.24
N LEU A 385 12.21 13.08 -27.30
CA LEU A 385 12.75 11.85 -26.75
C LEU A 385 12.82 10.73 -27.79
N ASP A 386 14.01 10.14 -27.99
CA ASP A 386 14.13 8.84 -28.62
C ASP A 386 13.73 7.74 -27.62
N LYS A 387 12.49 7.27 -27.72
CA LYS A 387 11.96 6.23 -26.81
C LYS A 387 12.75 4.91 -26.91
N THR A 388 13.38 4.60 -28.06
CA THR A 388 14.20 3.39 -28.18
C THR A 388 15.46 3.50 -27.34
N GLU A 389 16.13 4.64 -27.41
CA GLU A 389 17.32 4.89 -26.59
C GLU A 389 16.93 4.99 -25.09
N ALA A 390 15.77 5.58 -24.75
CA ALA A 390 15.28 5.60 -23.37
C ALA A 390 15.13 4.18 -22.81
N PHE A 391 14.47 3.28 -23.53
CA PHE A 391 14.32 1.89 -23.09
C PHE A 391 15.64 1.11 -23.06
N ASN A 392 16.59 1.38 -23.95
CA ASN A 392 17.94 0.81 -23.85
C ASN A 392 18.64 1.23 -22.55
N ARG A 393 18.48 2.48 -22.12
CA ARG A 393 19.05 2.98 -20.85
C ARG A 393 18.34 2.38 -19.64
N ILE A 394 17.02 2.31 -19.66
CA ILE A 394 16.21 1.64 -18.65
C ILE A 394 16.66 0.18 -18.46
N HIS A 395 16.80 -0.55 -19.56
CA HIS A 395 17.30 -1.92 -19.55
C HIS A 395 18.70 -2.05 -18.90
N ASN A 396 19.60 -1.14 -19.23
CA ASN A 396 20.95 -1.11 -18.65
C ASN A 396 20.92 -0.75 -17.15
N ASP A 397 20.00 0.12 -16.71
CA ASP A 397 19.82 0.44 -15.30
C ASP A 397 19.36 -0.79 -14.50
N ILE A 398 18.47 -1.63 -15.07
CA ILE A 398 18.05 -2.89 -14.47
C ILE A 398 19.21 -3.86 -14.35
N LEU A 399 19.99 -4.05 -15.44
CA LEU A 399 21.21 -4.88 -15.43
C LEU A 399 22.21 -4.40 -14.36
N GLY A 400 22.32 -3.09 -14.16
CA GLY A 400 23.18 -2.50 -13.14
C GLY A 400 22.78 -2.84 -11.69
N LYS A 401 21.57 -3.36 -11.46
CA LYS A 401 21.09 -3.79 -10.12
C LYS A 401 21.51 -5.20 -9.73
N GLU A 402 21.83 -6.04 -10.68
CA GLU A 402 22.16 -7.46 -10.47
C GLU A 402 23.23 -7.64 -9.37
N VAL A 403 24.27 -6.82 -9.37
CA VAL A 403 25.35 -6.88 -8.38
C VAL A 403 24.83 -6.65 -6.96
N LYS A 404 24.02 -5.62 -6.77
CA LYS A 404 23.47 -5.30 -5.44
C LYS A 404 22.45 -6.32 -4.96
N TRP A 405 21.61 -6.80 -5.84
CA TRP A 405 20.65 -7.86 -5.51
C TRP A 405 21.36 -9.19 -5.20
N THR A 406 22.44 -9.50 -5.94
CA THR A 406 23.30 -10.67 -5.65
C THR A 406 24.00 -10.52 -4.28
N ASP A 407 24.52 -9.34 -3.94
CA ASP A 407 25.09 -9.08 -2.61
C ASP A 407 24.05 -9.38 -1.51
N TRP A 408 22.79 -8.95 -1.70
CA TRP A 408 21.69 -9.23 -0.78
C TRP A 408 21.39 -10.73 -0.66
N ALA A 409 21.33 -11.45 -1.78
CA ALA A 409 21.12 -12.90 -1.77
C ALA A 409 22.24 -13.60 -0.98
N ASN A 410 23.50 -13.24 -1.22
CA ASN A 410 24.64 -13.80 -0.51
C ASN A 410 24.59 -13.57 1.02
N TYR A 411 24.15 -12.38 1.46
CA TYR A 411 23.99 -12.12 2.89
C TYR A 411 22.81 -12.93 3.49
N CYS A 412 21.70 -13.03 2.78
CA CYS A 412 20.58 -13.87 3.21
C CYS A 412 21.00 -15.34 3.33
N ASP A 413 21.72 -15.87 2.35
CA ASP A 413 22.27 -17.23 2.37
C ASP A 413 23.21 -17.46 3.55
N THR A 414 24.07 -16.48 3.86
CA THR A 414 24.99 -16.54 5.01
C THR A 414 24.24 -16.75 6.33
N TRP A 415 23.04 -16.15 6.46
CA TRP A 415 22.22 -16.26 7.65
C TRP A 415 21.15 -17.36 7.57
N GLY A 416 21.08 -18.10 6.45
CA GLY A 416 20.09 -19.15 6.21
C GLY A 416 18.67 -18.58 6.09
N LEU A 417 18.52 -17.42 5.46
CA LEU A 417 17.25 -16.71 5.26
C LEU A 417 16.88 -16.67 3.78
N ALA A 418 15.60 -16.72 3.48
CA ALA A 418 15.11 -16.39 2.15
C ALA A 418 15.18 -14.87 1.91
N LEU A 419 15.52 -14.47 0.68
CA LEU A 419 15.52 -13.08 0.25
C LEU A 419 14.13 -12.72 -0.30
N VAL A 420 13.49 -11.70 0.30
CA VAL A 420 12.21 -11.13 -0.15
C VAL A 420 12.35 -9.63 -0.42
N ALA A 421 11.42 -9.08 -1.19
CA ALA A 421 11.35 -7.63 -1.35
C ALA A 421 10.11 -7.07 -0.63
N TYR A 422 10.33 -6.09 0.26
CA TYR A 422 9.23 -5.39 0.95
C TYR A 422 8.51 -4.39 0.04
N GLU A 423 9.22 -3.84 -0.97
CA GLU A 423 8.66 -2.97 -2.00
C GLU A 423 9.58 -2.91 -3.23
N GLY A 424 9.05 -2.43 -4.35
CA GLY A 424 9.83 -2.19 -5.54
C GLY A 424 8.99 -1.74 -6.73
N ASN A 425 9.65 -0.98 -7.60
CA ASN A 425 9.10 -0.43 -8.84
C ASN A 425 10.25 0.21 -9.64
N GLN A 426 9.93 0.81 -10.78
CA GLN A 426 10.80 1.81 -11.40
C GLN A 426 10.92 3.04 -10.48
N HIS A 427 12.10 3.68 -10.44
CA HIS A 427 12.39 4.82 -9.58
C HIS A 427 12.86 6.03 -10.40
N TYR A 428 12.11 6.34 -11.47
CA TYR A 428 12.30 7.57 -12.25
C TYR A 428 11.29 8.60 -11.80
N ASP A 429 11.69 9.51 -10.92
CA ASP A 429 10.83 10.57 -10.38
C ASP A 429 11.39 11.96 -10.75
N ALA A 430 10.52 12.86 -11.17
CA ALA A 430 10.92 14.17 -11.65
C ALA A 430 11.42 15.09 -10.53
N ILE A 431 11.06 14.85 -9.28
CA ILE A 431 11.47 15.67 -8.13
C ILE A 431 12.99 15.64 -7.90
N ARG A 432 13.69 14.61 -8.37
CA ARG A 432 15.15 14.47 -8.23
C ARG A 432 15.94 15.36 -9.16
N ILE A 433 15.30 15.96 -10.17
CA ILE A 433 15.93 16.94 -11.04
C ILE A 433 15.78 18.34 -10.45
N SER A 434 16.88 19.04 -10.26
CA SER A 434 16.88 20.36 -9.60
C SER A 434 16.26 21.50 -10.42
N ASP A 435 16.08 21.32 -11.75
CA ASP A 435 15.48 22.31 -12.65
C ASP A 435 13.93 22.23 -12.62
N SER A 436 13.33 22.94 -11.66
CA SER A 436 11.88 22.94 -11.44
C SER A 436 11.05 23.46 -12.61
N GLU A 437 11.63 24.26 -13.52
CA GLU A 437 10.89 24.79 -14.69
C GLU A 437 10.60 23.69 -15.72
N ARG A 438 11.38 22.61 -15.73
CA ARG A 438 11.25 21.49 -16.66
C ARG A 438 10.45 20.30 -16.09
N HIS A 439 10.10 20.32 -14.81
CA HIS A 439 9.39 19.21 -14.18
C HIS A 439 8.08 18.81 -14.90
N PRO A 440 7.22 19.73 -15.40
CA PRO A 440 6.00 19.32 -16.10
C PRO A 440 6.27 18.51 -17.37
N ASP A 441 7.29 18.89 -18.14
CA ASP A 441 7.67 18.16 -19.37
C ASP A 441 8.26 16.79 -19.02
N LEU A 442 9.10 16.73 -17.98
CA LEU A 442 9.69 15.49 -17.49
C LEU A 442 8.62 14.54 -16.94
N VAL A 443 7.69 15.01 -16.11
CA VAL A 443 6.55 14.21 -15.61
C VAL A 443 5.75 13.62 -16.77
N THR A 444 5.49 14.43 -17.81
CA THR A 444 4.76 13.98 -19.00
C THR A 444 5.50 12.83 -19.69
N VAL A 445 6.79 13.01 -19.94
CA VAL A 445 7.62 12.00 -20.63
C VAL A 445 7.78 10.72 -19.80
N LEU A 446 8.00 10.83 -18.48
CA LEU A 446 8.08 9.66 -17.59
C LEU A 446 6.74 8.90 -17.56
N SER A 447 5.63 9.61 -17.53
CA SER A 447 4.29 9.00 -17.61
C SER A 447 4.07 8.30 -18.96
N GLU A 448 4.53 8.89 -20.06
CA GLU A 448 4.49 8.26 -21.39
C GLU A 448 5.38 7.00 -21.48
N LEU A 449 6.53 6.97 -20.82
CA LEU A 449 7.40 5.79 -20.74
C LEU A 449 6.75 4.69 -19.90
N CYS A 450 6.20 5.03 -18.73
CA CYS A 450 5.49 4.08 -17.87
C CYS A 450 4.24 3.50 -18.51
N GLY A 451 3.56 4.26 -19.40
CA GLY A 451 2.40 3.79 -20.16
C GLY A 451 2.74 3.10 -21.47
N ASP A 452 4.00 3.08 -21.91
CA ASP A 452 4.43 2.41 -23.14
C ASP A 452 4.47 0.89 -22.92
N SER A 453 4.01 0.12 -23.91
CA SER A 453 3.95 -1.35 -23.81
C SER A 453 5.31 -2.01 -23.55
N ARG A 454 6.42 -1.38 -23.94
CA ARG A 454 7.79 -1.86 -23.66
C ARG A 454 8.11 -1.86 -22.17
N MET A 455 7.44 -1.02 -21.36
CA MET A 455 7.62 -1.03 -19.91
C MET A 455 7.18 -2.37 -19.27
N TYR A 456 6.20 -3.04 -19.86
CA TYR A 456 5.85 -4.42 -19.47
C TYR A 456 7.05 -5.36 -19.61
N ASP A 457 7.77 -5.28 -20.74
CA ASP A 457 8.93 -6.14 -21.01
C ASP A 457 10.07 -5.85 -20.04
N GLU A 458 10.36 -4.56 -19.78
CA GLU A 458 11.41 -4.15 -18.84
C GLU A 458 11.08 -4.50 -17.39
N TYR A 459 9.83 -4.32 -16.96
CA TYR A 459 9.43 -4.69 -15.60
C TYR A 459 9.48 -6.21 -15.41
N THR A 460 8.97 -6.96 -16.39
CA THR A 460 9.07 -8.43 -16.37
C THR A 460 10.53 -8.90 -16.35
N PHE A 461 11.41 -8.22 -17.09
CA PHE A 461 12.85 -8.47 -17.05
C PHE A 461 13.42 -8.21 -15.66
N ALA A 462 13.09 -7.09 -15.01
CA ALA A 462 13.54 -6.78 -13.65
C ALA A 462 13.12 -7.86 -12.63
N LEU A 463 11.86 -8.30 -12.67
CA LEU A 463 11.34 -9.36 -11.81
C LEU A 463 12.00 -10.72 -12.07
N ASN A 464 12.33 -11.03 -13.32
CA ASN A 464 13.07 -12.25 -13.65
C ASN A 464 14.53 -12.18 -13.18
N GLN A 465 15.20 -11.02 -13.30
CA GLN A 465 16.52 -10.81 -12.72
C GLN A 465 16.50 -10.97 -11.19
N TRP A 466 15.45 -10.43 -10.51
CA TRP A 466 15.25 -10.66 -9.08
C TRP A 466 15.16 -12.15 -8.73
N LYS A 467 14.37 -12.91 -9.47
CA LYS A 467 14.24 -14.37 -9.30
C LYS A 467 15.55 -15.09 -9.58
N ASP A 468 16.28 -14.71 -10.65
CA ASP A 468 17.50 -15.40 -11.08
C ASP A 468 18.64 -15.26 -10.07
N ILE A 469 18.67 -14.19 -9.27
CA ILE A 469 19.64 -14.04 -8.16
C ILE A 469 19.21 -14.72 -6.86
N GLY A 470 18.12 -15.46 -6.84
CA GLY A 470 17.59 -16.14 -5.65
C GLY A 470 16.56 -15.34 -4.85
N GLY A 471 16.12 -14.20 -5.35
CA GLY A 471 15.00 -13.45 -4.76
C GLY A 471 13.69 -14.22 -4.91
N THR A 472 12.85 -14.16 -3.87
CA THR A 472 11.57 -14.87 -3.80
C THR A 472 10.41 -13.88 -3.86
N THR A 473 9.59 -13.78 -2.82
CA THR A 473 8.44 -12.85 -2.79
C THR A 473 8.84 -11.42 -3.16
N ALA A 474 8.19 -10.88 -4.20
CA ALA A 474 8.38 -9.49 -4.63
C ALA A 474 7.09 -8.69 -4.38
N VAL A 475 7.13 -7.79 -3.39
CA VAL A 475 5.99 -6.90 -3.09
C VAL A 475 6.15 -5.60 -3.88
N ALA A 476 5.22 -5.34 -4.80
CA ALA A 476 5.27 -4.16 -5.65
C ALA A 476 4.80 -2.89 -4.91
N PHE A 477 5.33 -1.73 -5.27
CA PHE A 477 4.95 -0.43 -4.70
C PHE A 477 4.52 0.54 -5.81
N SER A 478 3.26 0.99 -5.83
CA SER A 478 2.06 0.64 -5.08
C SER A 478 0.93 0.23 -6.02
N ASP A 479 -0.23 -0.21 -5.51
CA ASP A 479 -1.35 -0.69 -6.33
C ASP A 479 -1.91 0.39 -7.26
N VAL A 480 -2.50 1.46 -6.71
CA VAL A 480 -3.17 2.52 -7.46
C VAL A 480 -2.71 3.90 -7.02
N GLY A 481 -2.20 4.71 -7.94
CA GLY A 481 -1.79 6.06 -7.63
C GLY A 481 -1.58 6.93 -8.88
N PRO A 482 -1.80 8.25 -8.79
CA PRO A 482 -1.55 9.16 -9.91
C PRO A 482 -0.06 9.20 -10.25
N TRP A 483 0.25 9.30 -11.53
CA TRP A 483 1.61 9.60 -11.99
C TRP A 483 1.84 11.11 -11.97
N ASN A 484 2.82 11.55 -11.21
CA ASN A 484 3.02 12.98 -10.94
C ASN A 484 4.49 13.33 -10.67
N LEU A 485 4.74 14.53 -10.12
CA LEU A 485 6.07 15.02 -9.78
C LEU A 485 6.84 14.10 -8.82
N TRP A 486 6.12 13.46 -7.89
CA TRP A 486 6.70 12.63 -6.84
C TRP A 486 7.04 11.20 -7.30
N GLY A 487 6.60 10.82 -8.50
CA GLY A 487 6.87 9.54 -9.13
C GLY A 487 5.65 8.93 -9.82
N GLN A 488 5.90 7.86 -10.59
CA GLN A 488 4.88 7.04 -11.24
C GLN A 488 4.75 5.73 -10.46
N TRP A 489 4.37 5.85 -9.17
CA TRP A 489 4.36 4.72 -8.24
C TRP A 489 3.18 3.78 -8.45
N GLY A 490 1.99 4.32 -8.75
CA GLY A 490 0.81 3.50 -9.01
C GLY A 490 1.04 2.55 -10.20
N HIS A 491 0.89 1.25 -9.97
CA HIS A 491 0.89 0.25 -11.04
C HIS A 491 -0.31 0.46 -11.96
N ARG A 492 -1.43 0.93 -11.39
CA ARG A 492 -2.55 1.55 -12.10
C ARG A 492 -2.65 3.02 -11.72
N GLN A 493 -3.04 3.88 -12.64
CA GLN A 493 -3.27 5.29 -12.34
C GLN A 493 -4.60 5.56 -11.63
N TYR A 494 -5.54 4.62 -11.76
CA TYR A 494 -6.86 4.65 -11.11
C TYR A 494 -7.44 3.24 -11.06
N LEU A 495 -8.31 2.99 -10.09
CA LEU A 495 -9.02 1.73 -9.94
C LEU A 495 -9.78 1.40 -11.26
N ASN A 496 -9.78 0.15 -11.67
CA ASN A 496 -10.37 -0.33 -12.94
C ASN A 496 -9.66 0.15 -14.21
N GLN A 497 -8.47 0.73 -14.16
CA GLN A 497 -7.68 0.94 -15.37
C GLN A 497 -7.44 -0.42 -16.05
N PRO A 498 -7.81 -0.59 -17.35
CA PRO A 498 -7.62 -1.86 -18.03
C PRO A 498 -6.14 -2.28 -18.03
N LEU A 499 -5.84 -3.56 -17.77
CA LEU A 499 -4.46 -4.09 -17.82
C LEU A 499 -3.75 -3.83 -19.16
N SER A 500 -4.52 -3.75 -20.26
CA SER A 500 -3.99 -3.38 -21.58
C SER A 500 -3.43 -1.94 -21.65
N GLU A 501 -3.82 -1.09 -20.71
CA GLU A 501 -3.41 0.32 -20.59
C GLU A 501 -2.51 0.56 -19.36
N ALA A 502 -2.22 -0.48 -18.58
CA ALA A 502 -1.45 -0.44 -17.35
C ALA A 502 -0.30 -1.48 -17.40
N PRO A 503 0.75 -1.23 -18.21
CA PRO A 503 1.82 -2.22 -18.42
C PRO A 503 2.56 -2.60 -17.14
N LEU A 504 2.70 -1.68 -16.16
CA LEU A 504 3.27 -1.96 -14.84
C LEU A 504 2.42 -2.99 -14.08
N ALA A 505 1.10 -2.74 -13.96
CA ALA A 505 0.17 -3.65 -13.28
C ALA A 505 0.13 -5.03 -13.97
N LYS A 506 0.13 -5.01 -15.31
CA LYS A 506 0.14 -6.25 -16.09
C LYS A 506 1.40 -7.08 -15.86
N ALA A 507 2.57 -6.44 -15.79
CA ALA A 507 3.84 -7.15 -15.59
C ALA A 507 3.90 -7.86 -14.23
N VAL A 508 3.51 -7.18 -13.15
CA VAL A 508 3.54 -7.78 -11.81
C VAL A 508 2.47 -8.87 -11.65
N ALA A 509 1.28 -8.69 -12.22
CA ALA A 509 0.22 -9.69 -12.20
C ALA A 509 0.61 -10.95 -12.98
N ASP A 510 1.04 -10.80 -14.23
CA ASP A 510 1.45 -11.94 -15.07
C ASP A 510 2.65 -12.69 -14.46
N TRP A 511 3.59 -11.97 -13.81
CA TRP A 511 4.73 -12.60 -13.16
C TRP A 511 4.32 -13.37 -11.89
N ALA A 512 3.41 -12.83 -11.09
CA ALA A 512 2.84 -13.52 -9.94
C ALA A 512 2.11 -14.80 -10.37
N ASP A 513 1.27 -14.71 -11.41
CA ASP A 513 0.57 -15.88 -11.97
C ASP A 513 1.53 -16.92 -12.53
N ALA A 514 2.57 -16.51 -13.26
CA ALA A 514 3.58 -17.41 -13.81
C ALA A 514 4.40 -18.16 -12.74
N ASN A 515 4.48 -17.60 -11.52
CA ASN A 515 5.15 -18.18 -10.37
C ASN A 515 4.16 -18.58 -9.25
N SER A 516 2.91 -18.89 -9.61
CA SER A 516 1.82 -19.19 -8.68
C SER A 516 2.03 -20.46 -7.83
N SER A 517 3.06 -21.27 -8.11
CA SER A 517 3.50 -22.36 -7.20
C SER A 517 4.37 -21.87 -6.03
N GLY A 518 4.74 -20.59 -6.01
CA GLY A 518 5.71 -20.05 -5.06
C GLY A 518 7.15 -20.47 -5.34
N PHE A 519 8.01 -20.25 -4.36
CA PHE A 519 9.44 -20.50 -4.41
C PHE A 519 9.86 -21.45 -3.28
N ASP A 520 10.43 -22.61 -3.63
CA ASP A 520 11.05 -23.50 -2.66
C ASP A 520 12.24 -22.80 -1.98
N VAL A 521 12.22 -22.73 -0.65
CA VAL A 521 13.26 -22.11 0.16
C VAL A 521 13.90 -23.14 1.12
N THR A 522 14.16 -24.35 0.63
CA THR A 522 14.87 -25.36 1.42
C THR A 522 16.29 -24.89 1.63
N THR A 523 16.60 -24.46 2.85
CA THR A 523 17.97 -24.18 3.27
C THR A 523 18.72 -25.53 3.40
N ASP A 524 19.36 -25.98 2.34
CA ASP A 524 20.39 -27.01 2.46
C ASP A 524 21.55 -26.38 3.25
N GLY A 525 21.51 -26.56 4.56
CA GLY A 525 22.58 -26.13 5.44
C GLY A 525 23.88 -26.89 5.15
N GLY A 526 24.83 -26.20 4.50
CA GLY A 526 26.20 -26.68 4.44
C GLY A 526 26.87 -26.58 3.08
N GLY A 527 27.19 -25.40 2.60
CA GLY A 527 28.25 -25.17 1.62
C GLY A 527 29.56 -24.86 2.33
N ASP A 528 30.43 -25.85 2.47
CA ASP A 528 31.82 -25.70 2.87
C ASP A 528 32.56 -24.89 1.78
N GLY A 529 32.90 -23.63 2.04
CA GLY A 529 33.59 -22.78 1.06
C GLY A 529 34.39 -21.68 1.75
N GLY A 530 35.51 -22.06 2.34
CA GLY A 530 36.52 -21.08 2.78
C GLY A 530 37.08 -20.29 1.59
N GLY A 531 36.97 -18.99 1.68
CA GLY A 531 37.65 -18.03 0.83
C GLY A 531 37.88 -16.77 1.65
N ASP A 532 39.11 -16.63 2.19
CA ASP A 532 39.61 -15.37 2.74
C ASP A 532 39.66 -14.32 1.63
N ASP A 533 38.79 -13.34 1.68
CA ASP A 533 38.92 -12.10 0.91
C ASP A 533 38.98 -10.91 1.87
N PRO A 534 39.93 -9.98 1.70
CA PRO A 534 40.19 -8.95 2.69
C PRO A 534 39.12 -7.87 2.67
N ASP A 535 38.69 -7.47 3.88
CA ASP A 535 37.82 -6.34 4.19
C ASP A 535 38.11 -5.10 3.31
N PRO A 536 37.11 -4.51 2.65
CA PRO A 536 37.27 -3.17 2.11
C PRO A 536 37.16 -2.13 3.23
N GLU A 537 38.18 -1.29 3.36
CA GLU A 537 38.19 -0.12 4.24
C GLU A 537 36.96 0.78 4.02
N PRO A 538 36.40 1.37 5.09
CA PRO A 538 35.22 2.24 4.99
C PRO A 538 35.56 3.55 4.27
N GLY A 539 35.16 3.67 3.03
CA GLY A 539 35.18 4.94 2.30
C GLY A 539 34.06 5.86 2.73
N ASP A 540 34.42 7.07 3.15
CA ASP A 540 33.50 8.18 3.38
C ASP A 540 32.60 8.41 2.14
N LEU A 541 31.35 7.98 2.22
CA LEU A 541 30.33 8.26 1.20
C LEU A 541 29.54 9.51 1.64
N THR A 542 29.97 10.64 1.14
CA THR A 542 29.15 11.86 1.15
C THR A 542 28.01 11.64 0.17
N ILE A 543 26.82 11.38 0.69
CA ILE A 543 25.61 11.34 -0.12
C ILE A 543 25.17 12.79 -0.37
N THR A 544 25.28 13.23 -1.62
CA THR A 544 24.65 14.47 -2.07
C THR A 544 23.19 14.12 -2.40
N VAL A 545 22.27 14.74 -1.65
CA VAL A 545 20.81 14.64 -1.81
C VAL A 545 20.35 15.34 -3.08
#